data_1b2b2a2dbd8a071b4e09922430c3ed65
#
_entry.id   1b2b2a2dbd8a071b4e09922430c3ed65
#
_cell.length_a   1.000
_cell.length_b   1.000
_cell.length_c   1.000
_cell.angle_alpha   90.00
_cell.angle_beta   90.00
_cell.angle_gamma   90.00
#
_symmetry.space_group_name_H-M   'P 1'
#
loop_
_entity.id
_entity.type
_entity.pdbx_description
1 polymer ?
#
loop_
_entity_poly.entity_id
_entity_poly.type
_entity_poly.pdbx_seq_one_letter_code
_entity_poly.pdbx_strand_id
1 'polypeptide(L)'
;MYHNEKESGKAVSDFLSSSDNTDSLKREDIHFTSKLASNSSYDAARKSITRSVKECGLGYIDLFLLHSPHGGKKARLESWRAVEDAIDDGEIRIGGVSNYGVKHLQELLDSKPRILPAVNQIEIHPFNTRFDIADFCQEHDIVVEAYAPLVRALKMKHPVIASLSKKYSCTPGQLLVRWSLQHGYVPLPKSVNKARIVENGEVGGFSIDDSDIKKMDALDEYLVTDWDPTDTA
;
A
#
# COMPACT_ATOMS: atom_id res chain seq x y z
N MET A 1 -9.08 -12.71 0.95
CA MET A 1 -8.58 -12.55 2.33
C MET A 1 -9.52 -11.67 3.15
N TYR A 2 -9.78 -10.44 2.74
CA TYR A 2 -10.68 -9.56 3.49
C TYR A 2 -12.17 -9.80 3.22
N HIS A 3 -12.52 -10.47 2.11
CA HIS A 3 -13.89 -10.80 1.70
C HIS A 3 -14.84 -9.61 1.68
N ASN A 4 -14.35 -8.43 1.28
CA ASN A 4 -15.10 -7.17 1.28
C ASN A 4 -15.03 -6.40 -0.05
N GLU A 5 -14.57 -7.01 -1.12
CA GLU A 5 -14.46 -6.37 -2.45
C GLU A 5 -15.83 -5.87 -2.94
N LYS A 6 -16.87 -6.69 -2.74
CA LYS A 6 -18.24 -6.35 -3.12
C LYS A 6 -18.77 -5.14 -2.35
N GLU A 7 -18.61 -5.15 -1.02
CA GLU A 7 -19.05 -4.05 -0.16
C GLU A 7 -18.27 -2.77 -0.42
N SER A 8 -16.96 -2.90 -0.65
CA SER A 8 -16.09 -1.74 -0.97
C SER A 8 -16.44 -1.15 -2.33
N GLY A 9 -16.62 -1.99 -3.36
CA GLY A 9 -17.04 -1.54 -4.68
C GLY A 9 -18.43 -0.91 -4.68
N LYS A 10 -19.37 -1.50 -3.91
CA LYS A 10 -20.70 -0.91 -3.72
C LYS A 10 -20.61 0.46 -3.04
N ALA A 11 -19.78 0.63 -2.02
CA ALA A 11 -19.62 1.91 -1.35
C ALA A 11 -19.11 3.01 -2.30
N VAL A 12 -18.19 2.68 -3.19
CA VAL A 12 -17.71 3.59 -4.25
C VAL A 12 -18.87 3.95 -5.20
N SER A 13 -19.63 2.97 -5.69
CA SER A 13 -20.73 3.20 -6.61
C SER A 13 -21.85 4.02 -5.96
N ASP A 14 -22.19 3.73 -4.71
CA ASP A 14 -23.20 4.48 -3.94
C ASP A 14 -22.75 5.94 -3.75
N PHE A 15 -21.49 6.19 -3.40
CA PHE A 15 -20.94 7.54 -3.26
C PHE A 15 -20.98 8.30 -4.60
N LEU A 16 -20.52 7.71 -5.68
CA LEU A 16 -20.48 8.36 -7.00
C LEU A 16 -21.89 8.76 -7.49
N SER A 17 -22.93 8.03 -7.06
CA SER A 17 -24.34 8.27 -7.41
C SER A 17 -25.07 9.15 -6.39
N SER A 18 -24.45 9.51 -5.28
CA SER A 18 -25.09 10.22 -4.18
C SER A 18 -25.01 11.74 -4.31
N SER A 19 -25.85 12.46 -3.55
CA SER A 19 -25.76 13.91 -3.39
C SER A 19 -24.48 14.37 -2.65
N ASP A 20 -23.79 13.44 -1.97
CA ASP A 20 -22.54 13.76 -1.26
C ASP A 20 -21.36 13.92 -2.23
N ASN A 21 -21.50 13.46 -3.48
CA ASN A 21 -20.53 13.68 -4.55
C ASN A 21 -20.65 15.10 -5.13
N THR A 22 -20.35 16.10 -4.31
CA THR A 22 -20.46 17.52 -4.67
C THR A 22 -19.47 17.94 -5.77
N ASP A 23 -18.35 17.25 -5.88
CA ASP A 23 -17.29 17.55 -6.85
C ASP A 23 -17.52 16.85 -8.19
N SER A 24 -18.64 16.14 -8.35
CA SER A 24 -19.01 15.40 -9.56
C SER A 24 -17.92 14.38 -10.00
N LEU A 25 -17.28 13.75 -9.03
CA LEU A 25 -16.27 12.72 -9.27
C LEU A 25 -16.87 11.55 -10.06
N LYS A 26 -16.03 10.97 -10.91
CA LYS A 26 -16.37 9.80 -11.73
C LYS A 26 -15.57 8.58 -11.28
N ARG A 27 -15.87 7.42 -11.86
CA ARG A 27 -15.15 6.17 -11.57
C ARG A 27 -13.63 6.32 -11.77
N GLU A 28 -13.22 7.07 -12.78
CA GLU A 28 -11.81 7.32 -13.13
C GLU A 28 -11.04 8.17 -12.11
N ASP A 29 -11.77 8.92 -11.26
CA ASP A 29 -11.19 9.74 -10.19
C ASP A 29 -10.98 8.94 -8.90
N ILE A 30 -11.45 7.69 -8.84
CA ILE A 30 -11.34 6.82 -7.67
C ILE A 30 -10.29 5.74 -7.93
N HIS A 31 -9.26 5.71 -7.10
CA HIS A 31 -8.24 4.67 -7.15
C HIS A 31 -8.62 3.50 -6.23
N PHE A 32 -8.99 2.36 -6.82
CA PHE A 32 -9.41 1.16 -6.11
C PHE A 32 -8.33 0.09 -6.17
N THR A 33 -7.86 -0.36 -5.01
CA THR A 33 -6.81 -1.40 -4.91
C THR A 33 -7.39 -2.71 -4.38
N SER A 34 -7.04 -3.83 -5.02
CA SER A 34 -7.26 -5.17 -4.49
C SER A 34 -6.01 -6.03 -4.59
N LYS A 35 -6.09 -7.27 -4.08
CA LYS A 35 -4.93 -8.16 -3.98
C LYS A 35 -5.27 -9.60 -4.31
N LEU A 36 -4.33 -10.29 -4.95
CA LEU A 36 -4.32 -11.75 -5.04
C LEU A 36 -3.96 -12.32 -3.66
N ALA A 37 -4.88 -13.06 -3.05
CA ALA A 37 -4.70 -13.56 -1.68
C ALA A 37 -3.48 -14.47 -1.51
N SER A 38 -3.14 -15.27 -2.54
CA SER A 38 -1.99 -16.17 -2.53
C SER A 38 -1.47 -16.39 -3.95
N ASN A 39 -0.16 -16.45 -4.11
CA ASN A 39 0.43 -16.87 -5.38
C ASN A 39 0.05 -18.31 -5.71
N SER A 40 -0.12 -18.58 -6.99
CA SER A 40 -0.63 -19.86 -7.48
C SER A 40 -0.20 -20.12 -8.94
N SER A 41 -0.74 -21.14 -9.56
CA SER A 41 -0.59 -21.33 -11.01
C SER A 41 -1.22 -20.15 -11.77
N TYR A 42 -0.74 -19.92 -12.99
CA TYR A 42 -1.25 -18.90 -13.89
C TYR A 42 -2.79 -18.92 -14.00
N ASP A 43 -3.37 -20.09 -14.29
CA ASP A 43 -4.84 -20.21 -14.47
C ASP A 43 -5.62 -19.87 -13.18
N ALA A 44 -5.12 -20.29 -12.03
CA ALA A 44 -5.76 -20.00 -10.76
C ALA A 44 -5.67 -18.49 -10.42
N ALA A 45 -4.53 -17.87 -10.69
CA ALA A 45 -4.34 -16.42 -10.51
C ALA A 45 -5.27 -15.63 -11.46
N ARG A 46 -5.32 -15.98 -12.77
CA ARG A 46 -6.25 -15.34 -13.74
C ARG A 46 -7.70 -15.41 -13.28
N LYS A 47 -8.17 -16.61 -12.89
CA LYS A 47 -9.54 -16.79 -12.36
C LYS A 47 -9.80 -15.94 -11.13
N SER A 48 -8.81 -15.78 -10.26
CA SER A 48 -8.92 -14.95 -9.05
C SER A 48 -9.04 -13.47 -9.39
N ILE A 49 -8.23 -12.96 -10.34
CA ILE A 49 -8.29 -11.57 -10.80
C ILE A 49 -9.66 -11.27 -11.43
N THR A 50 -10.10 -12.06 -12.40
CA THR A 50 -11.41 -11.88 -13.05
C THR A 50 -12.55 -11.91 -12.03
N ARG A 51 -12.46 -12.79 -11.02
CA ARG A 51 -13.44 -12.83 -9.93
C ARG A 51 -13.44 -11.54 -9.13
N SER A 52 -12.27 -11.02 -8.72
CA SER A 52 -12.15 -9.77 -7.96
C SER A 52 -12.74 -8.57 -8.74
N VAL A 53 -12.45 -8.48 -10.04
CA VAL A 53 -13.02 -7.43 -10.91
C VAL A 53 -14.55 -7.53 -10.98
N LYS A 54 -15.08 -8.75 -11.10
CA LYS A 54 -16.52 -8.98 -11.09
C LYS A 54 -17.16 -8.66 -9.75
N GLU A 55 -16.53 -9.06 -8.64
CA GLU A 55 -17.08 -8.88 -7.30
C GLU A 55 -17.08 -7.40 -6.88
N CYS A 56 -16.04 -6.62 -7.20
CA CYS A 56 -16.05 -5.20 -6.89
C CYS A 56 -17.10 -4.41 -7.69
N GLY A 57 -17.47 -4.87 -8.89
CA GLY A 57 -18.54 -4.27 -9.70
C GLY A 57 -18.20 -2.88 -10.26
N LEU A 58 -16.93 -2.51 -10.30
CA LEU A 58 -16.45 -1.19 -10.73
C LEU A 58 -15.97 -1.14 -12.19
N GLY A 59 -16.11 -2.25 -12.93
CA GLY A 59 -15.67 -2.39 -14.30
C GLY A 59 -14.20 -2.77 -14.45
N TYR A 60 -13.33 -2.22 -13.65
CA TYR A 60 -11.90 -2.52 -13.58
C TYR A 60 -11.36 -2.22 -12.16
N ILE A 61 -10.16 -2.73 -11.85
CA ILE A 61 -9.41 -2.41 -10.64
C ILE A 61 -8.20 -1.53 -11.02
N ASP A 62 -7.96 -0.45 -10.30
CA ASP A 62 -6.86 0.47 -10.63
C ASP A 62 -5.50 -0.12 -10.30
N LEU A 63 -5.34 -0.71 -9.13
CA LEU A 63 -4.11 -1.37 -8.70
C LEU A 63 -4.41 -2.77 -8.18
N PHE A 64 -3.73 -3.77 -8.75
CA PHE A 64 -3.83 -5.15 -8.27
C PHE A 64 -2.48 -5.67 -7.81
N LEU A 65 -2.40 -6.12 -6.56
CA LEU A 65 -1.15 -6.54 -5.92
C LEU A 65 -1.07 -8.06 -5.73
N LEU A 66 0.10 -8.64 -5.92
CA LEU A 66 0.43 -9.92 -5.30
C LEU A 66 0.62 -9.68 -3.80
N HIS A 67 -0.20 -10.32 -2.94
CA HIS A 67 -0.31 -9.92 -1.52
C HIS A 67 0.95 -10.20 -0.69
N SER A 68 1.73 -11.20 -1.06
CA SER A 68 2.95 -11.58 -0.38
C SER A 68 3.84 -12.43 -1.30
N PRO A 69 5.13 -12.62 -0.98
CA PRO A 69 6.02 -13.49 -1.74
C PRO A 69 5.81 -15.00 -1.50
N HIS A 70 4.89 -15.40 -0.62
CA HIS A 70 4.64 -16.81 -0.32
C HIS A 70 4.26 -17.64 -1.56
N GLY A 71 4.57 -18.92 -1.53
CA GLY A 71 4.24 -19.88 -2.59
C GLY A 71 5.45 -20.30 -3.46
N GLY A 72 6.62 -19.68 -3.24
CA GLY A 72 7.86 -19.97 -3.93
C GLY A 72 7.96 -19.32 -5.31
N LYS A 73 9.16 -19.29 -5.86
CA LYS A 73 9.50 -18.57 -7.10
C LYS A 73 8.57 -18.87 -8.26
N LYS A 74 8.28 -20.15 -8.53
CA LYS A 74 7.43 -20.54 -9.67
C LYS A 74 6.04 -19.91 -9.55
N ALA A 75 5.40 -20.01 -8.38
CA ALA A 75 4.06 -19.47 -8.18
C ALA A 75 4.04 -17.94 -8.24
N ARG A 76 5.07 -17.26 -7.72
CA ARG A 76 5.23 -15.80 -7.84
C ARG A 76 5.26 -15.36 -9.31
N LEU A 77 6.11 -15.98 -10.12
CA LEU A 77 6.27 -15.61 -11.53
C LEU A 77 5.04 -15.98 -12.37
N GLU A 78 4.40 -17.13 -12.12
CA GLU A 78 3.15 -17.50 -12.79
C GLU A 78 2.01 -16.52 -12.44
N SER A 79 1.91 -16.12 -11.16
CA SER A 79 0.94 -15.11 -10.72
C SER A 79 1.22 -13.74 -11.33
N TRP A 80 2.50 -13.36 -11.47
CA TRP A 80 2.84 -12.09 -12.12
C TRP A 80 2.46 -12.08 -13.61
N ARG A 81 2.72 -13.14 -14.33
CA ARG A 81 2.25 -13.27 -15.74
C ARG A 81 0.73 -13.13 -15.86
N ALA A 82 -0.02 -13.66 -14.89
CA ALA A 82 -1.46 -13.49 -14.85
C ALA A 82 -1.89 -12.04 -14.61
N VAL A 83 -1.10 -11.28 -13.85
CA VAL A 83 -1.30 -9.82 -13.66
C VAL A 83 -1.01 -9.06 -14.95
N GLU A 84 0.09 -9.38 -15.65
CA GLU A 84 0.45 -8.77 -16.94
C GLU A 84 -0.66 -8.92 -17.97
N ASP A 85 -1.18 -10.15 -18.14
CA ASP A 85 -2.27 -10.43 -19.10
C ASP A 85 -3.59 -9.75 -18.68
N ALA A 86 -3.84 -9.60 -17.36
CA ALA A 86 -5.01 -8.86 -16.88
C ALA A 86 -4.91 -7.35 -17.14
N ILE A 87 -3.70 -6.80 -17.21
CA ILE A 87 -3.47 -5.42 -17.64
C ILE A 87 -3.77 -5.30 -19.14
N ASP A 88 -3.24 -6.20 -19.96
CA ASP A 88 -3.48 -6.21 -21.40
C ASP A 88 -4.97 -6.36 -21.75
N ASP A 89 -5.71 -7.15 -20.98
CA ASP A 89 -7.16 -7.35 -21.11
C ASP A 89 -8.00 -6.17 -20.57
N GLY A 90 -7.38 -5.19 -19.90
CA GLY A 90 -8.05 -4.03 -19.31
C GLY A 90 -8.85 -4.34 -18.04
N GLU A 91 -8.70 -5.52 -17.45
CA GLU A 91 -9.32 -5.89 -16.18
C GLU A 91 -8.72 -5.12 -14.98
N ILE A 92 -7.42 -4.86 -15.04
CA ILE A 92 -6.69 -4.03 -14.09
C ILE A 92 -5.86 -2.99 -14.83
N ARG A 93 -5.58 -1.84 -14.23
CA ARG A 93 -4.78 -0.78 -14.85
C ARG A 93 -3.30 -0.89 -14.52
N ILE A 94 -2.97 -1.20 -13.27
CA ILE A 94 -1.61 -1.20 -12.73
C ILE A 94 -1.41 -2.48 -11.93
N GLY A 95 -0.25 -3.12 -12.11
CA GLY A 95 0.19 -4.27 -11.32
C GLY A 95 1.26 -3.88 -10.32
N GLY A 96 1.22 -4.51 -9.14
CA GLY A 96 2.23 -4.33 -8.11
C GLY A 96 2.36 -5.56 -7.21
N VAL A 97 3.23 -5.44 -6.24
CA VAL A 97 3.48 -6.49 -5.24
C VAL A 97 3.29 -5.94 -3.83
N SER A 98 3.21 -6.82 -2.86
CA SER A 98 3.12 -6.43 -1.45
C SER A 98 4.00 -7.36 -0.61
N ASN A 99 4.68 -6.80 0.37
CA ASN A 99 5.57 -7.53 1.27
C ASN A 99 6.76 -8.22 0.56
N TYR A 100 7.16 -7.74 -0.61
CA TYR A 100 8.36 -8.24 -1.30
C TYR A 100 9.60 -7.57 -0.71
N GLY A 101 10.55 -8.37 -0.22
CA GLY A 101 11.89 -7.90 0.11
C GLY A 101 12.76 -7.79 -1.12
N VAL A 102 13.98 -7.24 -0.97
CA VAL A 102 14.92 -7.00 -2.07
C VAL A 102 15.13 -8.25 -2.94
N LYS A 103 15.32 -9.42 -2.32
CA LYS A 103 15.53 -10.68 -3.09
C LYS A 103 14.33 -11.06 -3.97
N HIS A 104 13.10 -10.79 -3.53
CA HIS A 104 11.91 -11.11 -4.31
C HIS A 104 11.71 -10.12 -5.45
N LEU A 105 11.99 -8.83 -5.21
CA LEU A 105 11.97 -7.81 -6.24
C LEU A 105 13.03 -8.11 -7.30
N GLN A 106 14.28 -8.42 -6.87
CA GLN A 106 15.35 -8.78 -7.79
C GLN A 106 14.99 -10.03 -8.62
N GLU A 107 14.43 -11.08 -7.97
CA GLU A 107 13.95 -12.27 -8.67
C GLU A 107 12.94 -11.96 -9.76
N LEU A 108 11.98 -11.06 -9.45
CA LEU A 108 10.97 -10.65 -10.41
C LEU A 108 11.59 -9.86 -11.57
N LEU A 109 12.48 -8.90 -11.28
CA LEU A 109 13.18 -8.11 -12.30
C LEU A 109 14.08 -8.99 -13.19
N ASP A 110 14.82 -9.93 -12.60
CA ASP A 110 15.67 -10.87 -13.33
C ASP A 110 14.89 -11.80 -14.26
N SER A 111 13.62 -12.03 -13.97
CA SER A 111 12.73 -12.80 -14.86
C SER A 111 12.38 -12.06 -16.16
N LYS A 112 12.75 -10.78 -16.26
CA LYS A 112 12.47 -9.89 -17.39
C LYS A 112 10.98 -9.84 -17.73
N PRO A 113 10.14 -9.44 -16.78
CA PRO A 113 8.71 -9.35 -17.00
C PRO A 113 8.41 -8.32 -18.12
N ARG A 114 7.30 -8.50 -18.84
CA ARG A 114 6.86 -7.55 -19.88
C ARG A 114 6.45 -6.21 -19.27
N ILE A 115 5.87 -6.26 -18.08
CA ILE A 115 5.42 -5.11 -17.30
C ILE A 115 6.10 -5.17 -15.94
N LEU A 116 6.80 -4.11 -15.57
CA LEU A 116 7.45 -4.00 -14.27
C LEU A 116 6.41 -3.75 -13.15
N PRO A 117 6.64 -4.20 -11.92
CA PRO A 117 5.79 -3.84 -10.80
C PRO A 117 5.89 -2.33 -10.54
N ALA A 118 4.74 -1.64 -10.55
CA ALA A 118 4.71 -0.20 -10.30
C ALA A 118 4.75 0.14 -8.82
N VAL A 119 4.35 -0.79 -7.95
CA VAL A 119 4.19 -0.59 -6.51
C VAL A 119 4.74 -1.77 -5.74
N ASN A 120 5.40 -1.51 -4.61
CA ASN A 120 5.60 -2.47 -3.53
C ASN A 120 4.94 -1.92 -2.25
N GLN A 121 3.89 -2.58 -1.78
CA GLN A 121 3.18 -2.19 -0.56
C GLN A 121 3.75 -2.96 0.63
N ILE A 122 4.41 -2.27 1.58
CA ILE A 122 5.08 -2.87 2.75
C ILE A 122 4.67 -2.20 4.05
N GLU A 123 4.90 -2.86 5.19
CA GLU A 123 4.84 -2.22 6.48
C GLU A 123 6.04 -1.29 6.65
N ILE A 124 5.81 0.03 6.70
CA ILE A 124 6.88 1.01 6.84
C ILE A 124 6.40 2.21 7.66
N HIS A 125 7.17 2.54 8.68
CA HIS A 125 6.94 3.64 9.62
C HIS A 125 8.22 3.91 10.43
N PRO A 126 8.34 4.96 11.24
CA PRO A 126 9.60 5.32 11.94
C PRO A 126 10.21 4.21 12.81
N PHE A 127 9.42 3.23 13.25
CA PHE A 127 9.89 2.11 14.08
C PHE A 127 10.19 0.83 13.26
N ASN A 128 9.99 0.89 11.93
CA ASN A 128 10.29 -0.15 10.94
C ASN A 128 10.54 0.55 9.61
N THR A 129 11.71 1.14 9.44
CA THR A 129 11.98 2.06 8.33
C THR A 129 12.20 1.35 6.99
N ARG A 130 12.64 0.10 7.01
CA ARG A 130 12.88 -0.74 5.82
C ARG A 130 13.54 0.03 4.67
N PHE A 131 14.54 0.85 4.99
CA PHE A 131 15.28 1.61 3.97
C PHE A 131 15.93 0.70 2.93
N ASP A 132 16.35 -0.50 3.34
CA ASP A 132 16.85 -1.54 2.43
C ASP A 132 15.89 -1.83 1.26
N ILE A 133 14.60 -1.96 1.54
CA ILE A 133 13.57 -2.22 0.51
C ILE A 133 13.15 -0.92 -0.18
N ALA A 134 13.00 0.16 0.58
CA ALA A 134 12.53 1.45 0.05
C ALA A 134 13.54 2.02 -0.97
N ASP A 135 14.84 2.01 -0.63
CA ASP A 135 15.90 2.47 -1.52
C ASP A 135 15.96 1.61 -2.80
N PHE A 136 15.89 0.28 -2.65
CA PHE A 136 15.82 -0.61 -3.82
C PHE A 136 14.60 -0.32 -4.70
N CYS A 137 13.43 -0.07 -4.11
CA CYS A 137 12.24 0.31 -4.88
C CYS A 137 12.46 1.63 -5.62
N GLN A 138 13.02 2.63 -4.96
CA GLN A 138 13.30 3.94 -5.57
C GLN A 138 14.29 3.86 -6.73
N GLU A 139 15.35 3.06 -6.59
CA GLU A 139 16.36 2.82 -7.65
C GLU A 139 15.76 2.17 -8.91
N HIS A 140 14.60 1.53 -8.78
CA HIS A 140 13.90 0.82 -9.87
C HIS A 140 12.55 1.43 -10.25
N ASP A 141 12.29 2.69 -9.88
CA ASP A 141 11.04 3.41 -10.16
C ASP A 141 9.79 2.69 -9.63
N ILE A 142 9.92 1.93 -8.53
CA ILE A 142 8.81 1.25 -7.85
C ILE A 142 8.33 2.12 -6.70
N VAL A 143 7.06 2.52 -6.73
CA VAL A 143 6.44 3.32 -5.67
C VAL A 143 6.28 2.48 -4.39
N VAL A 144 6.64 3.04 -3.25
CA VAL A 144 6.40 2.42 -1.94
C VAL A 144 5.06 2.87 -1.39
N GLU A 145 4.14 1.94 -1.18
CA GLU A 145 2.94 2.16 -0.36
C GLU A 145 3.19 1.68 1.07
N ALA A 146 2.98 2.57 2.04
CA ALA A 146 3.25 2.36 3.45
C ALA A 146 1.99 1.91 4.19
N TYR A 147 1.81 0.60 4.42
CA TYR A 147 0.73 0.17 5.30
C TYR A 147 1.12 0.23 6.78
N ALA A 148 0.13 0.24 7.66
CA ALA A 148 0.27 0.46 9.09
C ALA A 148 1.12 1.71 9.47
N PRO A 149 1.00 2.86 8.76
CA PRO A 149 1.82 4.04 9.06
C PRO A 149 1.60 4.56 10.47
N LEU A 150 0.46 4.23 11.09
CA LEU A 150 0.10 4.61 12.46
C LEU A 150 0.60 3.60 13.51
N VAL A 151 1.46 2.62 13.12
CA VAL A 151 2.04 1.61 14.04
C VAL A 151 0.95 0.93 14.88
N ARG A 152 -0.25 0.71 14.31
CA ARG A 152 -1.45 0.20 15.03
C ARG A 152 -1.71 0.89 16.37
N ALA A 153 -1.33 2.16 16.48
CA ALA A 153 -1.41 3.01 17.68
C ALA A 153 -0.48 2.59 18.86
N LEU A 154 0.45 1.66 18.67
CA LEU A 154 1.35 1.16 19.73
C LEU A 154 2.34 2.23 20.22
N LYS A 155 2.73 3.17 19.36
CA LYS A 155 3.79 4.16 19.63
C LYS A 155 3.29 5.61 19.73
N MET A 156 1.99 5.87 19.83
CA MET A 156 1.42 7.22 19.88
C MET A 156 1.90 8.06 21.08
N LYS A 157 2.30 7.40 22.17
CA LYS A 157 2.80 8.05 23.37
C LYS A 157 4.33 8.03 23.47
N HIS A 158 5.04 7.58 22.43
CA HIS A 158 6.50 7.56 22.43
C HIS A 158 7.05 9.00 22.65
N PRO A 159 8.03 9.23 23.53
CA PRO A 159 8.48 10.58 23.90
C PRO A 159 8.84 11.47 22.70
N VAL A 160 9.56 10.94 21.72
CA VAL A 160 9.92 11.66 20.49
C VAL A 160 8.67 12.04 19.71
N ILE A 161 7.75 11.09 19.47
CA ILE A 161 6.52 11.34 18.75
C ILE A 161 5.67 12.40 19.44
N ALA A 162 5.49 12.28 20.77
CA ALA A 162 4.72 13.26 21.56
C ALA A 162 5.35 14.65 21.53
N SER A 163 6.69 14.73 21.65
CA SER A 163 7.43 16.00 21.61
C SER A 163 7.31 16.69 20.24
N LEU A 164 7.52 15.94 19.14
CA LEU A 164 7.43 16.47 17.79
C LEU A 164 5.98 16.85 17.41
N SER A 165 4.99 16.05 17.82
CA SER A 165 3.58 16.41 17.64
C SER A 165 3.25 17.75 18.26
N LYS A 166 3.77 18.02 19.48
CA LYS A 166 3.61 19.33 20.15
C LYS A 166 4.35 20.44 19.39
N LYS A 167 5.59 20.18 18.92
CA LYS A 167 6.39 21.17 18.14
C LYS A 167 5.65 21.60 16.88
N TYR A 168 5.08 20.66 16.12
CA TYR A 168 4.39 20.92 14.86
C TYR A 168 2.87 21.18 15.01
N SER A 169 2.35 21.25 16.25
CA SER A 169 0.93 21.49 16.54
C SER A 169 0.01 20.52 15.80
N CYS A 170 0.40 19.24 15.71
CA CYS A 170 -0.33 18.19 15.04
C CYS A 170 -0.56 16.98 15.95
N THR A 171 -1.43 16.07 15.55
CA THR A 171 -1.60 14.81 16.27
C THR A 171 -0.46 13.84 15.98
N PRO A 172 -0.20 12.85 16.84
CA PRO A 172 0.75 11.76 16.54
C PRO A 172 0.44 11.03 15.23
N GLY A 173 -0.85 10.84 14.91
CA GLY A 173 -1.27 10.23 13.65
C GLY A 173 -0.86 11.06 12.45
N GLN A 174 -1.15 12.34 12.47
CA GLN A 174 -0.75 13.29 11.43
C GLN A 174 0.78 13.35 11.25
N LEU A 175 1.52 13.36 12.38
CA LEU A 175 2.99 13.36 12.33
C LEU A 175 3.53 12.12 11.61
N LEU A 176 3.02 10.93 11.94
CA LEU A 176 3.44 9.67 11.33
C LEU A 176 3.08 9.61 9.83
N VAL A 177 1.90 10.05 9.45
CA VAL A 177 1.49 10.14 8.03
C VAL A 177 2.37 11.14 7.29
N ARG A 178 2.68 12.30 7.89
CA ARG A 178 3.55 13.32 7.29
C ARG A 178 4.97 12.82 7.09
N TRP A 179 5.51 12.04 8.03
CA TRP A 179 6.80 11.38 7.88
C TRP A 179 6.84 10.49 6.63
N SER A 180 5.84 9.63 6.43
CA SER A 180 5.74 8.79 5.23
C SER A 180 5.74 9.62 3.94
N LEU A 181 4.93 10.68 3.90
CA LEU A 181 4.85 11.57 2.73
C LEU A 181 6.19 12.27 2.43
N GLN A 182 6.95 12.65 3.46
CA GLN A 182 8.25 13.32 3.27
C GLN A 182 9.35 12.35 2.83
N HIS A 183 9.20 11.05 3.05
CA HIS A 183 10.02 10.00 2.44
C HIS A 183 9.59 9.65 1.01
N GLY A 184 8.54 10.28 0.47
CA GLY A 184 8.02 9.98 -0.87
C GLY A 184 7.13 8.72 -0.92
N TYR A 185 6.72 8.19 0.23
CA TYR A 185 5.84 7.03 0.31
C TYR A 185 4.37 7.43 0.21
N VAL A 186 3.52 6.49 -0.18
CA VAL A 186 2.06 6.63 -0.16
C VAL A 186 1.52 5.96 1.12
N PRO A 187 1.22 6.72 2.18
CA PRO A 187 0.71 6.15 3.42
C PRO A 187 -0.73 5.66 3.30
N LEU A 188 -1.01 4.51 3.92
CA LEU A 188 -2.33 3.89 3.93
C LEU A 188 -2.90 3.82 5.37
N PRO A 189 -3.28 4.97 5.97
CA PRO A 189 -3.84 4.99 7.31
C PRO A 189 -5.25 4.41 7.33
N LYS A 190 -5.48 3.38 8.15
CA LYS A 190 -6.79 2.76 8.34
C LYS A 190 -7.45 3.28 9.61
N SER A 191 -8.70 3.70 9.52
CA SER A 191 -9.54 3.99 10.70
C SER A 191 -10.99 3.58 10.46
N VAL A 192 -11.70 3.24 11.56
CA VAL A 192 -13.16 3.08 11.58
C VAL A 192 -13.86 4.28 12.23
N ASN A 193 -13.09 5.23 12.74
CA ASN A 193 -13.60 6.46 13.35
C ASN A 193 -13.61 7.57 12.30
N LYS A 194 -14.79 8.11 11.99
CA LYS A 194 -14.97 9.16 10.96
C LYS A 194 -14.06 10.38 11.21
N ALA A 195 -13.98 10.86 12.44
CA ALA A 195 -13.14 12.03 12.76
C ALA A 195 -11.65 11.75 12.49
N ARG A 196 -11.15 10.54 12.82
CA ARG A 196 -9.77 10.17 12.54
C ARG A 196 -9.51 9.95 11.05
N ILE A 197 -10.51 9.53 10.25
CA ILE A 197 -10.35 9.43 8.80
C ILE A 197 -10.08 10.82 8.22
N VAL A 198 -10.83 11.83 8.63
CA VAL A 198 -10.61 13.23 8.22
C VAL A 198 -9.26 13.72 8.73
N GLU A 199 -8.98 13.57 10.03
CA GLU A 199 -7.72 13.97 10.67
C GLU A 199 -6.49 13.40 9.95
N ASN A 200 -6.51 12.12 9.58
CA ASN A 200 -5.39 11.46 8.87
C ASN A 200 -5.16 12.04 7.46
N GLY A 201 -6.15 12.67 6.85
CA GLY A 201 -6.03 13.36 5.55
C GLY A 201 -5.55 14.81 5.68
N GLU A 202 -5.67 15.43 6.85
CA GLU A 202 -5.32 16.83 7.09
C GLU A 202 -3.84 16.98 7.45
N VAL A 203 -2.95 16.60 6.53
CA VAL A 203 -1.49 16.58 6.74
C VAL A 203 -0.72 17.55 5.84
N GLY A 204 -1.42 18.34 5.02
CA GLY A 204 -0.82 19.30 4.09
C GLY A 204 -0.35 20.62 4.74
N GLY A 205 -0.82 20.93 5.93
CA GLY A 205 -0.63 22.25 6.57
C GLY A 205 0.73 22.45 7.26
N PHE A 206 1.61 21.45 7.29
CA PHE A 206 2.92 21.55 7.92
C PHE A 206 3.95 20.63 7.24
N SER A 207 5.23 20.88 7.52
CA SER A 207 6.33 19.97 7.17
C SER A 207 7.23 19.76 8.38
N ILE A 208 7.83 18.58 8.44
CA ILE A 208 8.78 18.20 9.49
C ILE A 208 10.17 18.61 9.00
N ASP A 209 10.96 19.29 9.85
CA ASP A 209 12.32 19.67 9.51
C ASP A 209 13.21 18.43 9.31
N ASP A 210 14.19 18.47 8.42
CA ASP A 210 15.08 17.35 8.12
C ASP A 210 15.78 16.77 9.36
N SER A 211 16.14 17.65 10.32
CA SER A 211 16.74 17.22 11.59
C SER A 211 15.78 16.39 12.46
N ASP A 212 14.48 16.61 12.34
CA ASP A 212 13.46 15.87 13.08
C ASP A 212 13.01 14.63 12.30
N ILE A 213 13.02 14.65 10.97
CA ILE A 213 12.91 13.44 10.15
C ILE A 213 14.00 12.44 10.58
N LYS A 214 15.28 12.86 10.64
CA LYS A 214 16.39 12.02 11.10
C LYS A 214 16.22 11.48 12.52
N LYS A 215 15.61 12.26 13.42
CA LYS A 215 15.27 11.77 14.77
C LYS A 215 14.18 10.70 14.75
N MET A 216 13.23 10.82 13.83
CA MET A 216 12.19 9.80 13.64
C MET A 216 12.77 8.55 13.00
N ASP A 217 13.64 8.69 12.00
CA ASP A 217 14.34 7.56 11.35
C ASP A 217 15.20 6.76 12.34
N ALA A 218 15.81 7.46 13.31
CA ALA A 218 16.59 6.84 14.38
C ALA A 218 15.75 6.05 15.41
N LEU A 219 14.42 6.02 15.27
CA LEU A 219 13.54 5.20 16.10
C LEU A 219 13.40 3.77 15.58
N ASP A 220 14.04 3.44 14.47
CA ASP A 220 13.98 2.10 13.88
C ASP A 220 14.44 1.04 14.89
N GLU A 221 13.56 0.10 15.15
CA GLU A 221 13.80 -1.04 16.04
C GLU A 221 13.32 -2.34 15.41
N TYR A 222 13.08 -2.31 14.09
CA TYR A 222 12.49 -3.43 13.34
C TYR A 222 11.15 -3.89 13.93
N LEU A 223 10.31 -2.94 14.32
CA LEU A 223 9.00 -3.23 14.91
C LEU A 223 7.99 -3.64 13.84
N VAL A 224 7.83 -4.92 13.65
CA VAL A 224 6.76 -5.48 12.82
C VAL A 224 5.49 -5.59 13.65
N THR A 225 4.38 -4.98 13.18
CA THR A 225 3.13 -4.95 13.94
C THR A 225 2.14 -6.07 13.57
N ASP A 226 2.40 -6.80 12.49
CA ASP A 226 1.56 -7.90 12.04
C ASP A 226 2.39 -9.13 11.64
N TRP A 227 3.01 -9.11 10.48
CA TRP A 227 3.80 -10.20 9.93
C TRP A 227 4.89 -9.67 9.00
N ASP A 228 5.98 -10.41 8.86
CA ASP A 228 7.05 -10.03 7.95
C ASP A 228 7.44 -11.19 7.01
N PRO A 229 6.90 -11.26 5.80
CA PRO A 229 7.28 -12.26 4.83
C PRO A 229 8.41 -11.81 3.90
N THR A 230 9.03 -10.65 4.12
CA THR A 230 10.02 -10.06 3.20
C THR A 230 11.27 -10.92 3.02
N ASP A 231 11.54 -11.87 3.94
CA ASP A 231 12.66 -12.80 3.88
C ASP A 231 12.26 -14.27 3.64
N THR A 232 10.99 -14.54 3.30
CA THR A 232 10.55 -15.91 3.01
C THR A 232 11.20 -16.48 1.74
N ALA A 233 11.22 -17.81 1.64
CA ALA A 233 11.78 -18.52 0.47
C ALA A 233 10.89 -18.43 -0.77
#